data_8e71a6b3a8c492b2e93c8b68185a5b37
#
_entry.id   8e71a6b3a8c492b2e93c8b68185a5b37
#
_cell.length_a   1.000
_cell.length_b   1.000
_cell.length_c   1.000
_cell.angle_alpha   90.00
_cell.angle_beta   90.00
_cell.angle_gamma   90.00
#
_symmetry.space_group_name_H-M   'P 1'
#
loop_
_entity.id
_entity.type
_entity.pdbx_description
1 polymer ?
#
loop_
_entity_poly.entity_id
_entity_poly.type
_entity_poly.pdbx_seq_one_letter_code
_entity_poly.pdbx_strand_id
1 'polypeptide(L)'
;MRLLTAVDQLFLLLESRKQPMHVGGLFVFELPDNADSDFVYQLVKQMQESDVPPSFPFNQVLEHLAFWKKDKDFDVEHHLHHVALPSPGRVRELLMYVSREHGRLLDRAMPLWECHVIEGIQPEVEGGPERFAWYFKIHHSLVDGIAAMRLVQKSLSQSPTEPVTLPVWSLMARHRNQVNAILPAERSIRGIIKEQISTIKPVFTELLDNVKNYGDEGYVGTFDAPMSILNKRISASRRIAAQSYDIKRFNDIAERLKISRNDVVLAVCAGAIRRYLISMDALPSKPLIAFVPMSLRTDNSISGNQLSFVLANLGTHLDNPLRRIELIHRSMNNGKRRFRRMNQAQVINYSIVSYAWQGINLATGLFPRKQAFNLIISNVPGSEKPLYWNGARLQSLYPASIVFNGQAMNITLASYLDKIEFGITACSKALPRVQDMLMLIEEELQLLETTSKELAFKGITVEDKNGNKGNDKTKKLAP
;
A
#
# COMPACT_ATOMS: atom_id res chain seq x y z
N MET A 1 -18.52 23.95 7.33
CA MET A 1 -17.43 23.90 6.34
C MET A 1 -16.11 23.58 7.03
N ARG A 2 -15.25 22.78 6.44
CA ARG A 2 -13.92 22.44 6.93
C ARG A 2 -12.90 22.68 5.82
N LEU A 3 -11.83 23.42 6.11
CA LEU A 3 -10.75 23.66 5.14
C LEU A 3 -10.04 22.31 4.79
N LEU A 4 -9.76 22.10 3.51
CA LEU A 4 -8.95 21.00 3.05
C LEU A 4 -7.49 21.20 3.49
N THR A 5 -6.82 20.10 3.84
CA THR A 5 -5.37 20.15 4.05
C THR A 5 -4.64 20.37 2.72
N ALA A 6 -3.40 20.86 2.78
CA ALA A 6 -2.59 21.03 1.57
C ALA A 6 -2.38 19.70 0.80
N VAL A 7 -2.32 18.58 1.53
CA VAL A 7 -2.18 17.24 0.94
C VAL A 7 -3.46 16.82 0.24
N ASP A 8 -4.64 17.07 0.84
CA ASP A 8 -5.94 16.76 0.23
C ASP A 8 -6.14 17.56 -1.06
N GLN A 9 -5.79 18.87 -1.02
CA GLN A 9 -5.82 19.73 -2.21
C GLN A 9 -4.89 19.22 -3.31
N LEU A 10 -3.69 18.73 -2.96
CA LEU A 10 -2.74 18.19 -3.91
C LEU A 10 -3.32 16.96 -4.63
N PHE A 11 -3.95 16.02 -3.92
CA PHE A 11 -4.61 14.87 -4.54
C PHE A 11 -5.70 15.30 -5.52
N LEU A 12 -6.53 16.27 -5.15
CA LEU A 12 -7.60 16.79 -6.00
C LEU A 12 -7.07 17.54 -7.24
N LEU A 13 -5.96 18.26 -7.12
CA LEU A 13 -5.31 18.97 -8.22
C LEU A 13 -4.59 18.02 -9.20
N LEU A 14 -3.97 16.96 -8.69
CA LEU A 14 -3.27 15.96 -9.48
C LEU A 14 -4.22 14.99 -10.18
N GLU A 15 -5.48 14.92 -9.73
CA GLU A 15 -6.46 14.02 -10.31
C GLU A 15 -6.82 14.42 -11.74
N SER A 16 -6.87 13.42 -12.59
CA SER A 16 -7.35 13.54 -13.98
C SER A 16 -7.96 12.21 -14.43
N ARG A 17 -8.68 12.21 -15.56
CA ARG A 17 -9.21 10.99 -16.17
C ARG A 17 -8.15 9.89 -16.34
N LYS A 18 -6.89 10.25 -16.57
CA LYS A 18 -5.80 9.28 -16.72
C LYS A 18 -5.20 8.86 -15.39
N GLN A 19 -5.42 9.64 -14.35
CA GLN A 19 -4.80 9.52 -13.05
C GLN A 19 -5.82 9.72 -11.93
N PRO A 20 -6.76 8.77 -11.75
CA PRO A 20 -7.65 8.78 -10.60
C PRO A 20 -6.87 8.74 -9.28
N MET A 21 -7.32 9.50 -8.28
CA MET A 21 -6.66 9.64 -6.98
C MET A 21 -7.45 8.97 -5.85
N HIS A 22 -8.01 7.81 -6.12
CA HIS A 22 -8.69 6.98 -5.13
C HIS A 22 -7.94 5.68 -4.88
N VAL A 23 -8.14 5.13 -3.71
CA VAL A 23 -7.74 3.78 -3.31
C VAL A 23 -8.97 2.89 -3.21
N GLY A 24 -8.78 1.59 -3.19
CA GLY A 24 -9.86 0.64 -2.99
C GLY A 24 -9.41 -0.59 -2.22
N GLY A 25 -10.39 -1.36 -1.77
CA GLY A 25 -10.21 -2.68 -1.20
C GLY A 25 -11.25 -3.62 -1.80
N LEU A 26 -10.79 -4.77 -2.24
CA LEU A 26 -11.64 -5.87 -2.68
C LEU A 26 -11.68 -6.91 -1.56
N PHE A 27 -12.86 -7.14 -0.99
CA PHE A 27 -13.12 -8.09 0.10
C PHE A 27 -13.97 -9.21 -0.47
N VAL A 28 -13.49 -10.44 -0.39
CA VAL A 28 -14.20 -11.63 -0.87
C VAL A 28 -14.74 -12.39 0.33
N PHE A 29 -16.03 -12.67 0.31
CA PHE A 29 -16.75 -13.37 1.36
C PHE A 29 -17.25 -14.71 0.87
N GLU A 30 -17.27 -15.69 1.78
CA GLU A 30 -17.97 -16.96 1.64
C GLU A 30 -19.36 -16.82 2.27
N LEU A 31 -20.39 -17.29 1.56
CA LEU A 31 -21.74 -17.36 2.11
C LEU A 31 -21.80 -18.34 3.28
N PRO A 32 -22.65 -18.08 4.29
CA PRO A 32 -22.97 -19.09 5.31
C PRO A 32 -23.58 -20.36 4.71
N ASP A 33 -23.33 -21.51 5.31
CA ASP A 33 -23.83 -22.81 4.81
C ASP A 33 -25.36 -22.86 4.63
N ASN A 34 -26.09 -22.05 5.40
CA ASN A 34 -27.56 -21.99 5.37
C ASN A 34 -28.05 -20.65 4.77
N ALA A 35 -27.29 -20.02 3.89
CA ALA A 35 -27.70 -18.78 3.26
C ALA A 35 -28.87 -19.01 2.28
N ASP A 36 -29.91 -18.21 2.41
CA ASP A 36 -30.98 -18.18 1.43
C ASP A 36 -30.48 -17.58 0.11
N SER A 37 -31.15 -17.88 -0.99
CA SER A 37 -30.76 -17.42 -2.33
C SER A 37 -30.77 -15.90 -2.49
N ASP A 38 -31.43 -15.17 -1.62
CA ASP A 38 -31.49 -13.69 -1.59
C ASP A 38 -30.62 -13.07 -0.48
N PHE A 39 -29.75 -13.88 0.16
CA PHE A 39 -28.91 -13.42 1.28
C PHE A 39 -28.16 -12.11 0.98
N VAL A 40 -27.46 -12.03 -0.14
CA VAL A 40 -26.70 -10.83 -0.52
C VAL A 40 -27.63 -9.65 -0.81
N TYR A 41 -28.76 -9.91 -1.44
CA TYR A 41 -29.79 -8.88 -1.66
C TYR A 41 -30.28 -8.30 -0.33
N GLN A 42 -30.54 -9.13 0.67
CA GLN A 42 -30.97 -8.69 2.00
C GLN A 42 -29.88 -7.88 2.71
N LEU A 43 -28.61 -8.24 2.56
CA LEU A 43 -27.48 -7.45 3.07
C LEU A 43 -27.45 -6.05 2.44
N VAL A 44 -27.60 -5.96 1.13
CA VAL A 44 -27.62 -4.68 0.40
C VAL A 44 -28.81 -3.84 0.85
N LYS A 45 -29.99 -4.44 0.91
CA LYS A 45 -31.24 -3.79 1.35
C LYS A 45 -31.10 -3.23 2.77
N GLN A 46 -30.55 -4.02 3.70
CA GLN A 46 -30.28 -3.58 5.07
C GLN A 46 -29.37 -2.33 5.12
N MET A 47 -28.39 -2.25 4.23
CA MET A 47 -27.51 -1.07 4.16
C MET A 47 -28.21 0.13 3.55
N GLN A 48 -29.06 -0.07 2.54
CA GLN A 48 -29.85 0.99 1.91
C GLN A 48 -30.89 1.57 2.86
N GLU A 49 -31.58 0.71 3.61
CA GLU A 49 -32.64 1.09 4.55
C GLU A 49 -32.13 1.54 5.93
N SER A 50 -30.81 1.67 6.09
CA SER A 50 -30.24 2.08 7.38
C SER A 50 -30.63 3.53 7.73
N ASP A 51 -31.31 3.73 8.85
CA ASP A 51 -31.67 5.05 9.39
C ASP A 51 -30.46 5.85 9.90
N VAL A 52 -29.28 5.23 9.97
CA VAL A 52 -28.07 5.90 10.47
C VAL A 52 -27.38 6.65 9.33
N PRO A 53 -27.39 7.99 9.38
CA PRO A 53 -26.82 8.79 8.30
C PRO A 53 -25.31 8.59 8.21
N PRO A 54 -24.72 8.78 7.02
CA PRO A 54 -23.30 8.75 6.88
C PRO A 54 -22.62 9.82 7.72
N SER A 55 -21.48 9.45 8.28
CA SER A 55 -20.66 10.30 9.13
C SER A 55 -19.50 10.92 8.34
N PHE A 56 -18.84 11.93 8.92
CA PHE A 56 -17.59 12.44 8.33
C PHE A 56 -16.57 11.29 8.20
N PRO A 57 -15.85 11.16 7.05
CA PRO A 57 -15.84 12.04 5.88
C PRO A 57 -16.84 11.65 4.77
N PHE A 58 -17.64 10.60 4.93
CA PHE A 58 -18.47 9.99 3.90
C PHE A 58 -19.68 10.84 3.48
N ASN A 59 -20.03 11.86 4.25
CA ASN A 59 -21.10 12.80 3.97
C ASN A 59 -20.58 14.17 3.53
N GLN A 60 -19.37 14.23 2.99
CA GLN A 60 -18.76 15.51 2.61
C GLN A 60 -18.62 15.63 1.10
N VAL A 61 -19.05 16.76 0.57
CA VAL A 61 -18.84 17.18 -0.82
C VAL A 61 -17.84 18.31 -0.89
N LEU A 62 -17.22 18.47 -2.06
CA LEU A 62 -16.28 19.55 -2.34
C LEU A 62 -17.01 20.86 -2.60
N GLU A 63 -16.60 21.92 -1.95
CA GLU A 63 -17.05 23.28 -2.23
C GLU A 63 -15.87 24.17 -2.62
N HIS A 64 -15.92 24.72 -3.85
CA HIS A 64 -14.90 25.59 -4.43
C HIS A 64 -13.46 25.00 -4.39
N LEU A 65 -13.31 23.66 -4.39
CA LEU A 65 -12.01 22.95 -4.30
C LEU A 65 -11.16 23.31 -3.07
N ALA A 66 -11.74 24.00 -2.09
CA ALA A 66 -11.03 24.47 -0.89
C ALA A 66 -11.64 23.95 0.41
N PHE A 67 -12.89 23.58 0.41
CA PHE A 67 -13.63 23.21 1.63
C PHE A 67 -14.40 21.91 1.46
N TRP A 68 -14.51 21.19 2.57
CA TRP A 68 -15.48 20.12 2.76
C TRP A 68 -16.77 20.73 3.33
N LYS A 69 -17.89 20.39 2.73
CA LYS A 69 -19.23 20.76 3.16
C LYS A 69 -20.07 19.50 3.32
N LYS A 70 -20.94 19.48 4.36
CA LYS A 70 -21.88 18.39 4.53
C LYS A 70 -22.83 18.38 3.35
N ASP A 71 -22.95 17.23 2.70
CA ASP A 71 -23.98 16.99 1.69
C ASP A 71 -25.35 16.99 2.37
N LYS A 72 -26.30 17.74 1.81
CA LYS A 72 -27.68 17.83 2.28
C LYS A 72 -28.60 16.89 1.50
N ASP A 73 -28.18 16.56 0.28
CA ASP A 73 -28.95 15.78 -0.68
C ASP A 73 -28.33 14.38 -0.85
N PHE A 74 -27.67 13.88 0.22
CA PHE A 74 -27.03 12.58 0.20
C PHE A 74 -28.04 11.46 -0.06
N ASP A 75 -27.77 10.68 -1.08
CA ASP A 75 -28.52 9.48 -1.43
C ASP A 75 -27.56 8.28 -1.53
N VAL A 76 -27.83 7.24 -0.75
CA VAL A 76 -26.99 6.03 -0.69
C VAL A 76 -27.01 5.25 -2.01
N GLU A 77 -28.07 5.34 -2.81
CA GLU A 77 -28.20 4.63 -4.08
C GLU A 77 -27.15 5.10 -5.11
N HIS A 78 -26.66 6.33 -4.99
CA HIS A 78 -25.56 6.83 -5.81
C HIS A 78 -24.20 6.25 -5.45
N HIS A 79 -24.07 5.66 -4.26
CA HIS A 79 -22.82 5.18 -3.69
C HIS A 79 -22.77 3.67 -3.53
N LEU A 80 -23.90 3.00 -3.37
CA LEU A 80 -24.00 1.56 -3.17
C LEU A 80 -24.54 0.88 -4.42
N HIS A 81 -23.68 0.12 -5.09
CA HIS A 81 -24.00 -0.58 -6.33
C HIS A 81 -24.10 -2.08 -6.09
N HIS A 82 -25.25 -2.67 -6.41
CA HIS A 82 -25.45 -4.10 -6.39
C HIS A 82 -25.31 -4.66 -7.81
N VAL A 83 -24.39 -5.60 -8.01
CA VAL A 83 -23.95 -6.05 -9.35
C VAL A 83 -23.79 -7.57 -9.39
N ALA A 84 -24.25 -8.20 -10.45
CA ALA A 84 -23.97 -9.61 -10.73
C ALA A 84 -22.86 -9.73 -11.79
N LEU A 85 -21.91 -10.65 -11.57
CA LEU A 85 -20.92 -10.98 -12.58
C LEU A 85 -21.54 -11.80 -13.71
N PRO A 86 -21.08 -11.62 -14.96
CA PRO A 86 -21.45 -12.50 -16.03
C PRO A 86 -20.91 -13.92 -15.78
N SER A 87 -21.69 -14.94 -16.15
CA SER A 87 -21.23 -16.32 -16.12
C SER A 87 -19.90 -16.49 -16.90
N PRO A 88 -18.94 -17.29 -16.42
CA PRO A 88 -19.02 -18.21 -15.28
C PRO A 88 -18.64 -17.59 -13.91
N GLY A 89 -18.35 -16.33 -13.78
CA GLY A 89 -18.08 -15.68 -12.48
C GLY A 89 -16.75 -16.04 -11.83
N ARG A 90 -15.70 -16.31 -12.62
CA ARG A 90 -14.37 -16.63 -12.09
C ARG A 90 -13.71 -15.39 -11.48
N VAL A 91 -12.69 -15.59 -10.67
CA VAL A 91 -11.84 -14.52 -10.12
C VAL A 91 -11.33 -13.57 -11.21
N ARG A 92 -11.11 -14.07 -12.42
CA ARG A 92 -10.73 -13.25 -13.57
C ARG A 92 -11.79 -12.21 -13.93
N GLU A 93 -13.06 -12.61 -14.02
CA GLU A 93 -14.18 -11.71 -14.33
C GLU A 93 -14.36 -10.67 -13.20
N LEU A 94 -14.22 -11.08 -11.94
CA LEU A 94 -14.23 -10.19 -10.78
C LEU A 94 -13.12 -9.12 -10.89
N LEU A 95 -11.87 -9.53 -11.09
CA LEU A 95 -10.74 -8.60 -11.21
C LEU A 95 -10.83 -7.72 -12.45
N MET A 96 -11.46 -8.18 -13.54
CA MET A 96 -11.74 -7.35 -14.71
C MET A 96 -12.77 -6.26 -14.39
N TYR A 97 -13.84 -6.61 -13.68
CA TYR A 97 -14.84 -5.66 -13.20
C TYR A 97 -14.19 -4.60 -12.32
N VAL A 98 -13.50 -5.02 -11.26
CA VAL A 98 -12.82 -4.12 -10.32
C VAL A 98 -11.78 -3.24 -11.03
N SER A 99 -11.01 -3.78 -11.98
CA SER A 99 -10.05 -3.01 -12.77
C SER A 99 -10.71 -1.89 -13.56
N ARG A 100 -11.90 -2.14 -14.13
CA ARG A 100 -12.67 -1.15 -14.88
C ARG A 100 -13.18 -0.05 -13.95
N GLU A 101 -13.78 -0.42 -12.82
CA GLU A 101 -14.33 0.55 -11.86
C GLU A 101 -13.22 1.34 -11.16
N HIS A 102 -12.07 0.71 -10.87
CA HIS A 102 -10.88 1.40 -10.34
C HIS A 102 -10.26 2.38 -11.36
N GLY A 103 -10.53 2.23 -12.64
CA GLY A 103 -10.10 3.17 -13.70
C GLY A 103 -11.02 4.38 -13.88
N ARG A 104 -12.20 4.40 -13.26
CA ARG A 104 -13.20 5.47 -13.36
C ARG A 104 -13.01 6.49 -12.26
N LEU A 105 -13.18 7.78 -12.60
CA LEU A 105 -13.21 8.83 -11.59
C LEU A 105 -14.45 8.70 -10.71
N LEU A 106 -14.33 9.16 -9.46
CA LEU A 106 -15.46 9.46 -8.60
C LEU A 106 -16.06 10.81 -9.02
N ASP A 107 -17.39 10.94 -8.89
CA ASP A 107 -18.07 12.20 -9.20
C ASP A 107 -17.79 13.23 -8.10
N ARG A 108 -17.22 14.37 -8.50
CA ARG A 108 -16.88 15.45 -7.56
C ARG A 108 -18.08 16.25 -7.06
N ALA A 109 -19.24 16.08 -7.67
CA ALA A 109 -20.49 16.67 -7.21
C ALA A 109 -21.08 15.91 -6.00
N MET A 110 -20.57 14.71 -5.70
CA MET A 110 -21.03 13.83 -4.64
C MET A 110 -19.90 13.55 -3.63
N PRO A 111 -20.19 12.96 -2.47
CA PRO A 111 -19.18 12.39 -1.59
C PRO A 111 -18.27 11.39 -2.35
N LEU A 112 -16.95 11.55 -2.20
CA LEU A 112 -15.96 10.89 -3.08
C LEU A 112 -15.68 9.43 -2.67
N TRP A 113 -16.71 8.58 -2.71
CA TRP A 113 -16.60 7.14 -2.45
C TRP A 113 -17.69 6.36 -3.16
N GLU A 114 -17.46 5.09 -3.42
CA GLU A 114 -18.41 4.11 -3.96
C GLU A 114 -18.16 2.75 -3.32
N CYS A 115 -19.23 1.97 -3.17
CA CYS A 115 -19.21 0.59 -2.70
C CYS A 115 -19.96 -0.29 -3.69
N HIS A 116 -19.32 -1.35 -4.17
CA HIS A 116 -19.91 -2.31 -5.09
C HIS A 116 -20.04 -3.66 -4.37
N VAL A 117 -21.25 -4.17 -4.21
CA VAL A 117 -21.51 -5.53 -3.78
C VAL A 117 -21.70 -6.38 -5.03
N ILE A 118 -20.88 -7.41 -5.18
CA ILE A 118 -20.71 -8.16 -6.43
C ILE A 118 -21.03 -9.61 -6.17
N GLU A 119 -22.09 -10.10 -6.80
CA GLU A 119 -22.55 -11.50 -6.72
C GLU A 119 -22.09 -12.35 -7.92
N GLY A 120 -22.38 -13.64 -7.86
CA GLY A 120 -22.12 -14.58 -8.94
C GLY A 120 -20.65 -14.97 -9.08
N ILE A 121 -19.91 -15.00 -7.98
CA ILE A 121 -18.52 -15.45 -7.94
C ILE A 121 -18.49 -16.96 -7.69
N GLN A 122 -17.82 -17.70 -8.58
CA GLN A 122 -17.65 -19.16 -8.41
C GLN A 122 -16.96 -19.50 -7.08
N PRO A 123 -17.31 -20.64 -6.46
CA PRO A 123 -16.54 -21.22 -5.37
C PRO A 123 -15.04 -21.34 -5.72
N GLU A 124 -14.18 -21.31 -4.71
CA GLU A 124 -12.73 -21.49 -4.92
C GLU A 124 -12.39 -22.91 -5.35
N VAL A 125 -13.12 -23.87 -4.77
CA VAL A 125 -13.08 -25.30 -5.12
C VAL A 125 -14.48 -25.75 -5.55
N GLU A 126 -14.55 -26.71 -6.45
CA GLU A 126 -15.82 -27.27 -6.92
C GLU A 126 -16.61 -27.86 -5.75
N GLY A 127 -17.88 -27.47 -5.61
CA GLY A 127 -18.73 -27.87 -4.50
C GLY A 127 -18.47 -27.12 -3.18
N GLY A 128 -17.58 -26.16 -3.17
CA GLY A 128 -17.35 -25.28 -2.02
C GLY A 128 -18.44 -24.22 -1.83
N PRO A 129 -18.35 -23.39 -0.78
CA PRO A 129 -19.33 -22.33 -0.51
C PRO A 129 -19.34 -21.30 -1.64
N GLU A 130 -20.53 -20.81 -1.97
CA GLU A 130 -20.70 -19.70 -2.89
C GLU A 130 -20.04 -18.43 -2.33
N ARG A 131 -19.66 -17.53 -3.22
CA ARG A 131 -18.92 -16.33 -2.85
C ARG A 131 -19.56 -15.09 -3.43
N PHE A 132 -19.41 -13.99 -2.70
CA PHE A 132 -19.65 -12.64 -3.19
C PHE A 132 -18.50 -11.73 -2.79
N ALA A 133 -18.44 -10.53 -3.33
CA ALA A 133 -17.37 -9.60 -3.00
C ALA A 133 -17.93 -8.22 -2.70
N TRP A 134 -17.14 -7.49 -1.95
CA TRP A 134 -17.35 -6.09 -1.66
C TRP A 134 -16.13 -5.30 -2.16
N TYR A 135 -16.33 -4.45 -3.15
CA TYR A 135 -15.30 -3.53 -3.62
C TYR A 135 -15.62 -2.13 -3.14
N PHE A 136 -14.81 -1.63 -2.22
CA PHE A 136 -14.94 -0.29 -1.64
C PHE A 136 -13.89 0.64 -2.23
N LYS A 137 -14.30 1.78 -2.79
CA LYS A 137 -13.48 2.75 -3.47
C LYS A 137 -13.65 4.10 -2.82
N ILE A 138 -12.55 4.77 -2.45
CA ILE A 138 -12.59 6.05 -1.75
C ILE A 138 -11.44 6.97 -2.22
N HIS A 139 -11.74 8.25 -2.40
CA HIS A 139 -10.74 9.24 -2.78
C HIS A 139 -9.72 9.47 -1.65
N HIS A 140 -8.44 9.57 -2.02
CA HIS A 140 -7.35 9.67 -1.04
C HIS A 140 -7.37 10.96 -0.21
N SER A 141 -8.09 12.00 -0.67
CA SER A 141 -8.32 13.22 0.12
C SER A 141 -9.30 13.06 1.27
N LEU A 142 -10.13 12.00 1.28
CA LEU A 142 -11.04 11.72 2.40
C LEU A 142 -10.36 10.89 3.49
N VAL A 143 -9.62 9.86 3.09
CA VAL A 143 -9.01 8.88 4.00
C VAL A 143 -7.74 8.33 3.37
N ASP A 144 -6.68 8.14 4.15
CA ASP A 144 -5.51 7.39 3.69
C ASP A 144 -5.81 5.88 3.60
N GLY A 145 -5.04 5.14 2.80
CA GLY A 145 -5.29 3.72 2.54
C GLY A 145 -5.27 2.84 3.79
N ILE A 146 -4.44 3.17 4.80
CA ILE A 146 -4.39 2.42 6.07
C ILE A 146 -5.65 2.69 6.90
N ALA A 147 -6.07 3.96 6.97
CA ALA A 147 -7.28 4.33 7.70
C ALA A 147 -8.54 3.76 7.02
N ALA A 148 -8.61 3.77 5.68
CA ALA A 148 -9.70 3.14 4.94
C ALA A 148 -9.79 1.64 5.23
N MET A 149 -8.68 0.91 5.18
CA MET A 149 -8.63 -0.52 5.48
C MET A 149 -9.07 -0.82 6.91
N ARG A 150 -8.57 -0.06 7.89
CA ARG A 150 -8.98 -0.20 9.29
C ARG A 150 -10.46 0.09 9.52
N LEU A 151 -11.01 1.05 8.79
CA LEU A 151 -12.41 1.40 8.88
C LEU A 151 -13.30 0.25 8.39
N VAL A 152 -12.97 -0.34 7.24
CA VAL A 152 -13.69 -1.50 6.72
C VAL A 152 -13.55 -2.69 7.67
N GLN A 153 -12.37 -2.98 8.19
CA GLN A 153 -12.18 -4.06 9.17
C GLN A 153 -13.01 -3.86 10.44
N LYS A 154 -13.18 -2.61 10.90
CA LYS A 154 -14.03 -2.28 12.04
C LYS A 154 -15.53 -2.35 11.75
N SER A 155 -15.93 -2.34 10.48
CA SER A 155 -17.32 -2.51 10.07
C SER A 155 -17.78 -3.96 10.05
N LEU A 156 -16.87 -4.88 10.24
CA LEU A 156 -17.13 -6.32 10.26
C LEU A 156 -17.07 -6.85 11.69
N SER A 157 -17.83 -7.91 11.96
CA SER A 157 -17.84 -8.60 13.25
C SER A 157 -16.67 -9.60 13.35
N GLN A 158 -16.28 -9.96 14.57
CA GLN A 158 -15.37 -11.07 14.85
C GLN A 158 -16.10 -12.39 15.18
N SER A 159 -17.43 -12.36 15.18
CA SER A 159 -18.30 -13.52 15.42
C SER A 159 -19.28 -13.71 14.26
N PRO A 160 -19.50 -14.94 13.78
CA PRO A 160 -20.47 -15.20 12.73
C PRO A 160 -21.92 -14.94 13.16
N THR A 161 -22.20 -14.96 14.46
CA THR A 161 -23.55 -14.78 15.02
C THR A 161 -23.85 -13.35 15.42
N GLU A 162 -22.85 -12.45 15.42
CA GLU A 162 -23.04 -11.05 15.77
C GLU A 162 -23.48 -10.25 14.53
N PRO A 163 -24.68 -9.64 14.54
CA PRO A 163 -25.15 -8.89 13.38
C PRO A 163 -24.37 -7.60 13.20
N VAL A 164 -23.99 -7.30 11.98
CA VAL A 164 -23.47 -6.00 11.57
C VAL A 164 -24.63 -5.10 11.21
N THR A 165 -24.94 -4.16 12.07
CA THR A 165 -26.11 -3.27 11.93
C THR A 165 -25.78 -1.92 11.32
N LEU A 166 -24.50 -1.55 11.26
CA LEU A 166 -24.07 -0.23 10.80
C LEU A 166 -23.25 -0.33 9.51
N PRO A 167 -23.64 0.40 8.48
CA PRO A 167 -22.81 0.55 7.28
C PRO A 167 -21.46 1.18 7.61
N VAL A 168 -20.43 0.84 6.84
CA VAL A 168 -19.07 1.36 7.02
C VAL A 168 -18.99 2.88 7.02
N TRP A 169 -19.81 3.54 6.22
CA TRP A 169 -19.87 5.01 6.12
C TRP A 169 -20.55 5.69 7.32
N SER A 170 -21.21 4.94 8.19
CA SER A 170 -21.86 5.46 9.41
C SER A 170 -21.02 5.27 10.68
N LEU A 171 -19.94 4.50 10.64
CA LEU A 171 -19.17 4.09 11.82
C LEU A 171 -18.44 5.23 12.54
N MET A 172 -18.01 6.26 11.83
CA MET A 172 -17.27 7.38 12.42
C MET A 172 -18.12 8.26 13.33
N ALA A 173 -19.46 8.17 13.26
CA ALA A 173 -20.36 8.93 14.11
C ALA A 173 -20.18 8.65 15.61
N ARG A 174 -19.87 7.42 15.99
CA ARG A 174 -19.66 7.01 17.39
C ARG A 174 -18.33 7.48 17.99
N HIS A 175 -17.29 7.68 17.18
CA HIS A 175 -15.96 8.09 17.67
C HIS A 175 -15.78 9.60 17.82
N ARG A 176 -16.66 10.41 17.26
CA ARG A 176 -16.55 11.87 17.29
C ARG A 176 -16.63 12.45 18.71
N ASN A 177 -17.42 11.83 19.59
CA ASN A 177 -17.54 12.28 20.99
C ASN A 177 -16.28 12.00 21.83
N GLN A 178 -15.42 11.08 21.40
CA GLN A 178 -14.15 10.78 22.07
C GLN A 178 -12.96 11.55 21.47
N VAL A 179 -13.01 11.93 20.18
CA VAL A 179 -11.93 12.63 19.49
C VAL A 179 -11.94 14.14 19.73
N ASN A 180 -13.11 14.73 20.01
CA ASN A 180 -13.21 16.16 20.36
C ASN A 180 -12.56 16.51 21.70
N ALA A 181 -12.13 15.52 22.50
CA ALA A 181 -11.39 15.72 23.73
C ALA A 181 -9.87 15.86 23.56
N ILE A 182 -9.34 15.68 22.32
CA ILE A 182 -7.89 15.72 22.04
C ILE A 182 -7.62 16.55 20.78
N LEU A 183 -8.06 17.81 20.79
CA LEU A 183 -7.45 18.83 19.94
C LEU A 183 -6.16 19.25 20.63
N PRO A 184 -4.98 19.23 19.94
CA PRO A 184 -3.78 19.81 20.51
C PRO A 184 -4.07 21.29 20.81
N ALA A 185 -3.74 21.71 22.02
CA ALA A 185 -3.79 23.11 22.42
C ALA A 185 -3.13 23.96 21.32
N GLU A 186 -3.69 25.13 21.05
CA GLU A 186 -3.20 26.11 20.06
C GLU A 186 -1.67 26.24 20.16
N ARG A 187 -0.96 25.65 19.22
CA ARG A 187 0.50 25.83 19.14
C ARG A 187 0.75 27.29 18.77
N SER A 188 1.41 28.01 19.66
CA SER A 188 1.83 29.38 19.42
C SER A 188 2.61 29.46 18.11
N ILE A 189 2.31 30.45 17.25
CA ILE A 189 3.04 30.71 15.99
C ILE A 189 4.56 30.80 16.25
N ARG A 190 4.97 31.38 17.39
CA ARG A 190 6.38 31.42 17.83
C ARG A 190 6.98 30.02 18.07
N GLY A 191 6.19 29.08 18.61
CA GLY A 191 6.60 27.70 18.78
C GLY A 191 6.83 26.99 17.45
N ILE A 192 5.94 27.19 16.48
CA ILE A 192 6.05 26.63 15.13
C ILE A 192 7.29 27.19 14.41
N ILE A 193 7.53 28.51 14.46
CA ILE A 193 8.70 29.15 13.85
C ILE A 193 10.00 28.64 14.49
N LYS A 194 10.06 28.54 15.81
CA LYS A 194 11.24 28.01 16.53
C LYS A 194 11.50 26.54 16.18
N GLU A 195 10.47 25.73 16.06
CA GLU A 195 10.56 24.33 15.63
C GLU A 195 11.06 24.24 14.18
N GLN A 196 10.55 25.06 13.26
CA GLN A 196 10.98 25.12 11.87
C GLN A 196 12.47 25.50 11.74
N ILE A 197 12.92 26.53 12.46
CA ILE A 197 14.33 26.96 12.45
C ILE A 197 15.24 25.86 13.00
N SER A 198 14.83 25.15 14.05
CA SER A 198 15.62 24.07 14.64
C SER A 198 15.81 22.86 13.74
N THR A 199 15.00 22.72 12.68
CA THR A 199 15.06 21.60 11.73
C THR A 199 16.03 21.84 10.58
N ILE A 200 16.43 23.08 10.30
CA ILE A 200 17.27 23.44 9.14
C ILE A 200 18.63 22.74 9.22
N LYS A 201 19.33 22.85 10.36
CA LYS A 201 20.68 22.28 10.52
C LYS A 201 20.70 20.75 10.39
N PRO A 202 19.84 19.98 11.06
CA PRO A 202 19.78 18.52 10.88
C PRO A 202 19.43 18.09 9.46
N VAL A 203 18.49 18.77 8.80
CA VAL A 203 18.12 18.48 7.41
C VAL A 203 19.29 18.74 6.47
N PHE A 204 20.02 19.86 6.68
CA PHE A 204 21.21 20.18 5.87
C PHE A 204 22.36 19.19 6.11
N THR A 205 22.58 18.77 7.36
CA THR A 205 23.59 17.74 7.69
C THR A 205 23.27 16.43 6.98
N GLU A 206 22.00 16.01 6.96
CA GLU A 206 21.58 14.79 6.29
C GLU A 206 21.72 14.88 4.75
N LEU A 207 21.49 16.06 4.17
CA LEU A 207 21.76 16.29 2.75
C LEU A 207 23.26 16.21 2.42
N LEU A 208 24.13 16.67 3.31
CA LEU A 208 25.58 16.51 3.18
C LEU A 208 26.01 15.04 3.34
N ASP A 209 25.39 14.28 4.26
CA ASP A 209 25.64 12.86 4.43
C ASP A 209 25.15 12.06 3.21
N ASN A 210 24.13 12.53 2.49
CA ASN A 210 23.74 11.97 1.20
C ASN A 210 24.89 12.05 0.17
N VAL A 211 25.64 13.13 0.18
CA VAL A 211 26.78 13.30 -0.73
C VAL A 211 27.97 12.44 -0.30
N LYS A 212 28.25 12.34 1.00
CA LYS A 212 29.37 11.54 1.54
C LYS A 212 29.19 10.04 1.35
N ASN A 213 27.94 9.54 1.42
CA ASN A 213 27.61 8.13 1.28
C ASN A 213 27.30 7.74 -0.18
N TYR A 214 27.50 8.67 -1.12
CA TYR A 214 27.36 8.39 -2.55
C TYR A 214 28.37 7.34 -2.97
N GLY A 215 27.87 6.18 -3.44
CA GLY A 215 28.71 5.02 -3.81
C GLY A 215 28.57 3.81 -2.88
N ASP A 216 27.93 3.94 -1.69
CA ASP A 216 27.51 2.77 -0.92
C ASP A 216 26.25 2.17 -1.55
N GLU A 217 26.32 0.94 -2.07
CA GLU A 217 25.21 0.22 -2.70
C GLU A 217 23.96 0.11 -1.81
N GLY A 218 24.13 0.12 -0.49
CA GLY A 218 23.05 0.11 0.50
C GLY A 218 22.43 1.48 0.78
N TYR A 219 22.99 2.54 0.21
CA TYR A 219 22.53 3.91 0.36
C TYR A 219 21.72 4.34 -0.88
N VAL A 220 20.56 4.97 -0.69
CA VAL A 220 19.72 5.46 -1.79
C VAL A 220 19.60 6.97 -1.69
N GLY A 221 20.10 7.65 -2.71
CA GLY A 221 19.95 9.08 -2.91
C GLY A 221 18.67 9.45 -3.66
N THR A 222 18.35 10.74 -3.69
CA THR A 222 17.09 11.28 -4.26
C THR A 222 16.93 11.04 -5.76
N PHE A 223 18.03 10.79 -6.51
CA PHE A 223 18.03 10.67 -7.98
C PHE A 223 18.63 9.34 -8.48
N ASP A 224 18.68 8.32 -7.66
CA ASP A 224 19.31 7.06 -8.00
C ASP A 224 18.40 6.13 -8.82
N ALA A 225 17.09 6.40 -8.84
CA ALA A 225 16.14 5.60 -9.59
C ALA A 225 16.42 5.67 -11.10
N PRO A 226 16.71 4.54 -11.78
CA PRO A 226 16.90 4.51 -13.22
C PRO A 226 15.59 4.72 -13.96
N MET A 227 15.66 5.14 -15.21
CA MET A 227 14.49 5.08 -16.08
C MET A 227 14.12 3.63 -16.39
N SER A 228 12.83 3.33 -16.29
CA SER A 228 12.26 2.01 -16.54
C SER A 228 10.92 2.14 -17.25
N ILE A 229 10.41 1.04 -17.81
CA ILE A 229 9.02 1.00 -18.32
C ILE A 229 8.00 1.26 -17.21
N LEU A 230 8.37 1.04 -15.95
CA LEU A 230 7.55 1.39 -14.78
C LEU A 230 7.33 2.91 -14.65
N ASN A 231 8.21 3.72 -15.25
CA ASN A 231 8.17 5.18 -15.21
C ASN A 231 7.51 5.81 -16.45
N LYS A 232 6.84 5.00 -17.28
CA LYS A 232 6.07 5.51 -18.42
C LYS A 232 4.87 6.35 -17.98
N ARG A 233 4.41 7.22 -18.87
CA ARG A 233 3.13 7.91 -18.71
C ARG A 233 1.99 6.89 -18.71
N ILE A 234 1.02 7.10 -17.82
CA ILE A 234 -0.13 6.22 -17.68
C ILE A 234 -1.30 6.68 -18.56
N SER A 235 -2.22 5.75 -18.80
CA SER A 235 -3.55 6.00 -19.38
C SER A 235 -4.62 5.79 -18.31
N ALA A 236 -5.89 5.97 -18.67
CA ALA A 236 -7.02 5.66 -17.79
C ALA A 236 -7.20 4.15 -17.52
N SER A 237 -6.61 3.28 -18.35
CA SER A 237 -6.78 1.83 -18.21
C SER A 237 -6.04 1.29 -16.99
N ARG A 238 -6.75 0.60 -16.12
CA ARG A 238 -6.19 -0.11 -14.96
C ARG A 238 -6.26 -1.61 -15.15
N ARG A 239 -5.34 -2.29 -14.52
CA ARG A 239 -5.36 -3.73 -14.34
C ARG A 239 -4.98 -4.05 -12.91
N ILE A 240 -5.82 -4.83 -12.26
CA ILE A 240 -5.57 -5.34 -10.91
C ILE A 240 -5.26 -6.82 -11.04
N ALA A 241 -4.18 -7.24 -10.37
CA ALA A 241 -3.85 -8.63 -10.14
C ALA A 241 -3.80 -8.86 -8.62
N ALA A 242 -4.37 -9.94 -8.15
CA ALA A 242 -4.53 -10.20 -6.73
C ALA A 242 -4.36 -11.68 -6.43
N GLN A 243 -3.64 -12.01 -5.34
CA GLN A 243 -3.43 -13.38 -4.87
C GLN A 243 -3.02 -13.40 -3.40
N SER A 244 -3.42 -14.46 -2.70
CA SER A 244 -3.06 -14.75 -1.32
C SER A 244 -1.88 -15.72 -1.27
N TYR A 245 -0.98 -15.51 -0.31
CA TYR A 245 0.13 -16.41 -0.01
C TYR A 245 0.19 -16.67 1.49
N ASP A 246 0.55 -17.89 1.89
CA ASP A 246 0.75 -18.25 3.29
C ASP A 246 1.87 -17.41 3.92
N ILE A 247 1.54 -16.69 4.99
CA ILE A 247 2.48 -15.82 5.73
C ILE A 247 3.63 -16.61 6.34
N LYS A 248 3.40 -17.89 6.67
CA LYS A 248 4.42 -18.78 7.25
C LYS A 248 5.61 -18.95 6.31
N ARG A 249 5.37 -19.03 4.99
CA ARG A 249 6.44 -19.14 3.99
C ARG A 249 7.45 -18.00 4.09
N PHE A 250 6.93 -16.77 4.23
CA PHE A 250 7.77 -15.56 4.39
C PHE A 250 8.46 -15.52 5.75
N ASN A 251 7.76 -15.91 6.82
CA ASN A 251 8.34 -15.95 8.16
C ASN A 251 9.48 -16.97 8.25
N ASP A 252 9.31 -18.16 7.68
CA ASP A 252 10.33 -19.21 7.67
C ASP A 252 11.62 -18.77 6.95
N ILE A 253 11.50 -18.02 5.85
CA ILE A 253 12.66 -17.42 5.15
C ILE A 253 13.31 -16.34 6.02
N ALA A 254 12.50 -15.46 6.61
CA ALA A 254 12.97 -14.36 7.44
C ALA A 254 13.76 -14.88 8.66
N GLU A 255 13.26 -15.92 9.31
CA GLU A 255 13.92 -16.57 10.46
C GLU A 255 15.25 -17.21 10.07
N ARG A 256 15.27 -18.01 8.98
CA ARG A 256 16.51 -18.65 8.49
C ARG A 256 17.60 -17.64 8.14
N LEU A 257 17.21 -16.52 7.52
CA LEU A 257 18.16 -15.49 7.09
C LEU A 257 18.43 -14.42 8.16
N LYS A 258 17.71 -14.46 9.30
CA LYS A 258 17.77 -13.47 10.41
C LYS A 258 17.48 -12.03 9.94
N ILE A 259 16.46 -11.86 9.10
CA ILE A 259 16.04 -10.58 8.55
C ILE A 259 14.55 -10.35 8.84
N SER A 260 14.02 -9.17 8.54
CA SER A 260 12.60 -8.92 8.73
C SER A 260 11.75 -9.57 7.64
N ARG A 261 10.51 -9.97 7.98
CA ARG A 261 9.51 -10.42 6.99
C ARG A 261 9.33 -9.40 5.86
N ASN A 262 9.38 -8.11 6.17
CA ASN A 262 9.26 -7.06 5.17
C ASN A 262 10.41 -7.08 4.14
N ASP A 263 11.63 -7.43 4.56
CA ASP A 263 12.78 -7.57 3.64
C ASP A 263 12.56 -8.75 2.70
N VAL A 264 11.97 -9.86 3.19
CA VAL A 264 11.60 -11.02 2.36
C VAL A 264 10.53 -10.64 1.34
N VAL A 265 9.48 -9.92 1.76
CA VAL A 265 8.42 -9.41 0.86
C VAL A 265 9.03 -8.55 -0.25
N LEU A 266 9.91 -7.61 0.11
CA LEU A 266 10.59 -6.75 -0.88
C LEU A 266 11.47 -7.57 -1.82
N ALA A 267 12.14 -8.62 -1.34
CA ALA A 267 12.99 -9.49 -2.16
C ALA A 267 12.16 -10.31 -3.16
N VAL A 268 11.04 -10.86 -2.73
CA VAL A 268 10.09 -11.57 -3.61
C VAL A 268 9.56 -10.62 -4.69
N CYS A 269 9.10 -9.42 -4.30
CA CYS A 269 8.67 -8.41 -5.27
C CYS A 269 9.79 -8.03 -6.25
N ALA A 270 11.01 -7.83 -5.74
CA ALA A 270 12.17 -7.43 -6.54
C ALA A 270 12.54 -8.50 -7.58
N GLY A 271 12.53 -9.78 -7.20
CA GLY A 271 12.79 -10.88 -8.11
C GLY A 271 11.71 -11.05 -9.17
N ALA A 272 10.45 -10.98 -8.76
CA ALA A 272 9.33 -11.03 -9.69
C ALA A 272 9.36 -9.86 -10.71
N ILE A 273 9.61 -8.63 -10.24
CA ILE A 273 9.76 -7.46 -11.10
C ILE A 273 10.95 -7.63 -12.05
N ARG A 274 12.08 -8.12 -11.57
CA ARG A 274 13.25 -8.41 -12.41
C ARG A 274 12.89 -9.37 -13.55
N ARG A 275 12.26 -10.51 -13.26
CA ARG A 275 11.85 -11.50 -14.26
C ARG A 275 10.83 -10.91 -15.25
N TYR A 276 9.87 -10.14 -14.75
CA TYR A 276 8.90 -9.42 -15.59
C TYR A 276 9.60 -8.46 -16.55
N LEU A 277 10.57 -7.66 -16.07
CA LEU A 277 11.31 -6.72 -16.91
C LEU A 277 12.22 -7.43 -17.92
N ILE A 278 12.80 -8.58 -17.57
CA ILE A 278 13.56 -9.42 -18.50
C ILE A 278 12.64 -9.93 -19.60
N SER A 279 11.44 -10.44 -19.27
CA SER A 279 10.47 -10.92 -20.28
C SER A 279 9.99 -9.85 -21.25
N MET A 280 10.17 -8.58 -20.88
CA MET A 280 9.83 -7.40 -21.68
C MET A 280 11.05 -6.76 -22.35
N ASP A 281 12.25 -7.36 -22.24
CA ASP A 281 13.53 -6.79 -22.70
C ASP A 281 13.74 -5.34 -22.20
N ALA A 282 13.42 -5.10 -20.94
CA ALA A 282 13.35 -3.77 -20.35
C ALA A 282 14.00 -3.64 -18.95
N LEU A 283 14.85 -4.60 -18.59
CA LEU A 283 15.56 -4.55 -17.30
C LEU A 283 16.67 -3.49 -17.34
N PRO A 284 16.64 -2.46 -16.49
CA PRO A 284 17.72 -1.50 -16.40
C PRO A 284 19.02 -2.12 -15.85
N SER A 285 20.17 -1.59 -16.25
CA SER A 285 21.49 -1.96 -15.71
C SER A 285 21.68 -1.53 -14.25
N LYS A 286 20.96 -0.49 -13.81
CA LYS A 286 20.95 -0.02 -12.42
C LYS A 286 19.76 -0.63 -11.65
N PRO A 287 19.88 -0.77 -10.31
CA PRO A 287 18.79 -1.28 -9.49
C PRO A 287 17.57 -0.36 -9.52
N LEU A 288 16.37 -0.94 -9.50
CA LEU A 288 15.15 -0.19 -9.24
C LEU A 288 15.08 0.24 -7.78
N ILE A 289 14.47 1.40 -7.56
CA ILE A 289 14.23 1.97 -6.23
C ILE A 289 12.74 1.90 -5.94
N ALA A 290 12.39 1.33 -4.79
CA ALA A 290 11.03 1.33 -4.29
C ALA A 290 10.82 2.40 -3.21
N PHE A 291 9.67 3.06 -3.26
CA PHE A 291 9.14 3.84 -2.15
C PHE A 291 8.38 2.91 -1.21
N VAL A 292 8.86 2.78 0.03
CA VAL A 292 8.30 1.87 1.03
C VAL A 292 7.76 2.68 2.20
N PRO A 293 6.43 2.89 2.29
CA PRO A 293 5.82 3.54 3.44
C PRO A 293 6.06 2.74 4.72
N MET A 294 6.30 3.43 5.82
CA MET A 294 6.54 2.82 7.14
C MET A 294 5.85 3.64 8.23
N SER A 295 5.39 2.96 9.28
CA SER A 295 5.02 3.61 10.54
C SER A 295 6.25 3.68 11.45
N LEU A 296 6.60 4.86 11.93
CA LEU A 296 7.66 5.04 12.94
C LEU A 296 7.11 4.97 14.37
N ARG A 297 5.88 4.48 14.56
CA ARG A 297 5.26 4.41 15.88
C ARG A 297 6.05 3.49 16.79
N THR A 298 6.53 4.04 17.90
CA THR A 298 7.03 3.30 19.05
C THR A 298 5.95 3.06 20.12
N ASP A 299 4.82 3.80 20.06
CA ASP A 299 3.73 3.73 21.03
C ASP A 299 2.35 3.64 20.36
N ASN A 300 1.40 3.01 21.08
CA ASN A 300 -0.02 2.87 20.70
C ASN A 300 -0.82 4.18 20.74
N SER A 301 -0.19 5.35 20.68
CA SER A 301 -0.86 6.63 20.73
C SER A 301 -1.71 6.87 19.48
N ILE A 302 -2.97 7.25 19.67
CA ILE A 302 -4.02 7.43 18.67
C ILE A 302 -3.85 8.73 17.86
N SER A 303 -2.91 9.61 18.22
CA SER A 303 -2.81 10.94 17.64
C SER A 303 -1.69 11.07 16.61
N GLY A 304 -2.09 11.38 15.38
CA GLY A 304 -1.25 11.89 14.30
C GLY A 304 -0.70 10.82 13.35
N ASN A 305 -0.96 11.02 12.07
CA ASN A 305 -0.40 10.22 10.97
C ASN A 305 1.11 10.47 10.87
N GLN A 306 1.92 9.67 11.59
CA GLN A 306 3.38 9.69 11.46
C GLN A 306 3.79 8.73 10.33
N LEU A 307 3.43 9.08 9.10
CA LEU A 307 3.89 8.36 7.92
C LEU A 307 5.31 8.82 7.62
N SER A 308 6.24 7.90 7.68
CA SER A 308 7.54 8.03 7.05
C SER A 308 7.67 6.99 5.94
N PHE A 309 8.71 7.10 5.16
CA PHE A 309 8.97 6.14 4.08
C PHE A 309 10.48 5.92 3.93
N VAL A 310 10.85 4.79 3.39
CA VAL A 310 12.22 4.50 3.02
C VAL A 310 12.28 4.30 1.51
N LEU A 311 13.30 4.88 0.87
CA LEU A 311 13.69 4.47 -0.47
C LEU A 311 14.57 3.23 -0.38
N ALA A 312 14.08 2.12 -0.91
CA ALA A 312 14.75 0.82 -0.86
C ALA A 312 15.37 0.50 -2.22
N ASN A 313 16.67 0.19 -2.21
CA ASN A 313 17.34 -0.41 -3.36
C ASN A 313 16.88 -1.86 -3.48
N LEU A 314 16.18 -2.19 -4.57
CA LEU A 314 15.63 -3.53 -4.79
C LEU A 314 16.63 -4.54 -5.36
N GLY A 315 17.85 -4.12 -5.69
CA GLY A 315 18.88 -5.02 -6.23
C GLY A 315 18.48 -5.74 -7.52
N THR A 316 17.55 -5.20 -8.31
CA THR A 316 16.98 -5.86 -9.49
C THR A 316 17.97 -6.14 -10.60
N HIS A 317 19.14 -5.49 -10.61
CA HIS A 317 20.25 -5.78 -11.51
C HIS A 317 21.00 -7.06 -11.15
N LEU A 318 20.87 -7.56 -9.90
CA LEU A 318 21.55 -8.76 -9.42
C LEU A 318 20.77 -10.04 -9.74
N ASP A 319 21.43 -11.04 -10.31
CA ASP A 319 20.84 -12.35 -10.60
C ASP A 319 20.64 -13.17 -9.34
N ASN A 320 21.62 -13.15 -8.44
CA ASN A 320 21.64 -13.97 -7.25
C ASN A 320 20.60 -13.46 -6.23
N PRO A 321 19.61 -14.28 -5.84
CA PRO A 321 18.53 -13.87 -4.93
C PRO A 321 19.04 -13.52 -3.52
N LEU A 322 20.13 -14.18 -3.06
CA LEU A 322 20.70 -13.90 -1.74
C LEU A 322 21.44 -12.57 -1.70
N ARG A 323 22.19 -12.25 -2.77
CA ARG A 323 22.83 -10.92 -2.88
C ARG A 323 21.78 -9.82 -2.98
N ARG A 324 20.66 -10.10 -3.67
CA ARG A 324 19.53 -9.18 -3.80
C ARG A 324 18.87 -8.91 -2.44
N ILE A 325 18.55 -9.95 -1.66
CA ILE A 325 17.93 -9.79 -0.36
C ILE A 325 18.85 -9.13 0.68
N GLU A 326 20.16 -9.43 0.64
CA GLU A 326 21.18 -8.78 1.47
C GLU A 326 21.24 -7.26 1.20
N LEU A 327 21.23 -6.87 -0.07
CA LEU A 327 21.24 -5.47 -0.47
C LEU A 327 19.96 -4.74 -0.03
N ILE A 328 18.81 -5.39 -0.18
CA ILE A 328 17.51 -4.85 0.28
C ILE A 328 17.56 -4.66 1.80
N HIS A 329 17.98 -5.66 2.55
CA HIS A 329 18.08 -5.58 4.02
C HIS A 329 18.98 -4.43 4.48
N ARG A 330 20.17 -4.28 3.86
CA ARG A 330 21.10 -3.19 4.12
C ARG A 330 20.47 -1.83 3.82
N SER A 331 19.84 -1.71 2.65
CA SER A 331 19.17 -0.48 2.22
C SER A 331 18.04 -0.07 3.16
N MET A 332 17.18 -1.01 3.56
CA MET A 332 16.10 -0.78 4.51
C MET A 332 16.62 -0.37 5.89
N ASN A 333 17.67 -0.99 6.39
CA ASN A 333 18.27 -0.64 7.68
C ASN A 333 18.92 0.75 7.65
N ASN A 334 19.59 1.11 6.55
CA ASN A 334 20.15 2.46 6.37
C ASN A 334 19.04 3.51 6.36
N GLY A 335 17.95 3.29 5.63
CA GLY A 335 16.79 4.16 5.60
C GLY A 335 16.12 4.31 6.97
N LYS A 336 15.88 3.19 7.68
CA LYS A 336 15.30 3.20 9.04
C LYS A 336 16.17 3.97 10.03
N ARG A 337 17.50 3.78 10.01
CA ARG A 337 18.45 4.49 10.87
C ARG A 337 18.43 5.99 10.64
N ARG A 338 18.29 6.43 9.38
CA ARG A 338 18.16 7.83 9.01
C ARG A 338 16.97 8.49 9.69
N PHE A 339 15.76 7.91 9.54
CA PHE A 339 14.54 8.49 10.08
C PHE A 339 14.44 8.40 11.62
N ARG A 340 15.03 7.37 12.25
CA ARG A 340 15.06 7.27 13.72
C ARG A 340 15.87 8.38 14.41
N ARG A 341 16.78 9.05 13.68
CA ARG A 341 17.57 10.19 14.18
C ARG A 341 16.85 11.53 14.03
N MET A 342 15.71 11.55 13.38
CA MET A 342 14.92 12.75 13.11
C MET A 342 13.65 12.78 13.95
N ASN A 343 13.30 13.98 14.45
CA ASN A 343 11.95 14.20 15.00
C ASN A 343 10.94 14.39 13.86
N GLN A 344 9.63 14.41 14.21
CA GLN A 344 8.54 14.49 13.23
C GLN A 344 8.66 15.71 12.28
N ALA A 345 8.98 16.89 12.80
CA ALA A 345 9.12 18.10 11.99
C ALA A 345 10.32 17.98 11.03
N GLN A 346 11.42 17.38 11.48
CA GLN A 346 12.60 17.11 10.66
C GLN A 346 12.29 16.11 9.53
N VAL A 347 11.54 15.02 9.82
CA VAL A 347 11.10 14.06 8.81
C VAL A 347 10.25 14.74 7.73
N ILE A 348 9.30 15.59 8.13
CA ILE A 348 8.44 16.34 7.21
C ILE A 348 9.27 17.28 6.34
N ASN A 349 10.14 18.11 6.96
CA ASN A 349 10.96 19.08 6.24
C ASN A 349 11.98 18.40 5.32
N TYR A 350 12.62 17.32 5.77
CA TYR A 350 13.50 16.51 4.93
C TYR A 350 12.74 15.95 3.72
N SER A 351 11.55 15.40 3.94
CA SER A 351 10.71 14.86 2.88
C SER A 351 10.30 15.94 1.87
N ILE A 352 9.90 17.12 2.34
CA ILE A 352 9.56 18.26 1.47
C ILE A 352 10.77 18.66 0.64
N VAL A 353 11.92 18.93 1.24
CA VAL A 353 13.12 19.38 0.53
C VAL A 353 13.62 18.33 -0.46
N SER A 354 13.67 17.07 -0.05
CA SER A 354 14.21 15.97 -0.89
C SER A 354 13.27 15.54 -2.03
N TYR A 355 11.95 15.69 -1.85
CA TYR A 355 10.94 15.15 -2.76
C TYR A 355 9.95 16.16 -3.33
N ALA A 356 10.04 17.46 -2.97
CA ALA A 356 9.26 18.53 -3.60
C ALA A 356 9.43 18.53 -5.13
N TRP A 357 10.63 18.24 -5.59
CA TRP A 357 10.97 18.00 -6.98
C TRP A 357 10.09 16.94 -7.63
N GLN A 358 9.88 15.78 -6.96
CA GLN A 358 9.03 14.71 -7.48
C GLN A 358 7.57 15.17 -7.58
N GLY A 359 7.08 15.94 -6.62
CA GLY A 359 5.76 16.56 -6.69
C GLY A 359 5.61 17.51 -7.87
N ILE A 360 6.60 18.38 -8.11
CA ILE A 360 6.65 19.28 -9.27
C ILE A 360 6.71 18.49 -10.57
N ASN A 361 7.55 17.46 -10.64
CA ASN A 361 7.64 16.60 -11.81
C ASN A 361 6.33 15.84 -12.08
N LEU A 362 5.66 15.37 -11.05
CA LEU A 362 4.36 14.70 -11.14
C LEU A 362 3.28 15.66 -11.66
N ALA A 363 3.28 16.91 -11.19
CA ALA A 363 2.31 17.93 -11.59
C ALA A 363 2.56 18.45 -13.02
N THR A 364 3.82 18.65 -13.39
CA THR A 364 4.19 19.35 -14.64
C THR A 364 4.66 18.42 -15.76
N GLY A 365 5.23 17.26 -15.39
CA GLY A 365 5.88 16.35 -16.35
C GLY A 365 7.14 16.90 -17.01
N LEU A 366 7.72 18.01 -16.47
CA LEU A 366 8.85 18.73 -17.09
C LEU A 366 10.14 17.92 -17.12
N PHE A 367 10.34 17.01 -16.17
CA PHE A 367 11.59 16.26 -16.04
C PHE A 367 11.36 14.76 -16.01
N PRO A 368 10.83 14.16 -17.08
CA PRO A 368 10.42 12.76 -17.10
C PRO A 368 11.57 11.78 -16.89
N ARG A 369 12.82 12.21 -17.10
CA ARG A 369 14.02 11.36 -16.97
C ARG A 369 14.58 11.31 -15.55
N LYS A 370 14.12 12.15 -14.62
CA LYS A 370 14.60 12.17 -13.22
C LYS A 370 13.49 11.69 -12.29
N GLN A 371 13.63 10.52 -11.75
CA GLN A 371 12.66 9.91 -10.83
C GLN A 371 13.33 9.68 -9.46
N ALA A 372 12.58 9.91 -8.39
CA ALA A 372 13.05 9.57 -7.05
C ALA A 372 12.92 8.08 -6.75
N PHE A 373 11.94 7.41 -7.36
CA PHE A 373 11.68 5.98 -7.23
C PHE A 373 10.94 5.45 -8.46
N ASN A 374 10.92 4.13 -8.61
CA ASN A 374 10.31 3.48 -9.77
C ASN A 374 8.89 2.98 -9.50
N LEU A 375 8.61 2.55 -8.26
CA LEU A 375 7.30 2.04 -7.85
C LEU A 375 7.11 2.20 -6.34
N ILE A 376 5.89 1.98 -5.90
CA ILE A 376 5.52 1.92 -4.48
C ILE A 376 5.32 0.45 -4.10
N ILE A 377 5.90 0.02 -2.98
CA ILE A 377 5.61 -1.27 -2.33
C ILE A 377 5.17 -0.94 -0.90
N SER A 378 3.90 -1.14 -0.61
CA SER A 378 3.28 -0.82 0.68
C SER A 378 2.79 -2.08 1.37
N ASN A 379 2.96 -2.15 2.68
CA ASN A 379 2.44 -3.24 3.51
C ASN A 379 1.52 -2.66 4.57
N VAL A 380 0.26 -3.06 4.55
CA VAL A 380 -0.79 -2.61 5.47
C VAL A 380 -1.09 -3.71 6.47
N PRO A 381 -0.99 -3.46 7.78
CA PRO A 381 -1.39 -4.45 8.77
C PRO A 381 -2.90 -4.72 8.70
N GLY A 382 -3.29 -5.98 8.76
CA GLY A 382 -4.68 -6.41 8.76
C GLY A 382 -5.10 -7.08 10.06
N SER A 383 -6.22 -7.81 10.02
CA SER A 383 -6.77 -8.51 11.17
C SER A 383 -6.13 -9.90 11.32
N GLU A 384 -5.74 -10.24 12.55
CA GLU A 384 -5.30 -11.59 12.93
C GLU A 384 -6.48 -12.50 13.29
N LYS A 385 -7.71 -11.93 13.37
CA LYS A 385 -8.93 -12.65 13.69
C LYS A 385 -9.83 -12.73 12.47
N PRO A 386 -10.62 -13.81 12.34
CA PRO A 386 -11.61 -13.90 11.28
C PRO A 386 -12.63 -12.77 11.40
N LEU A 387 -13.08 -12.29 10.25
CA LEU A 387 -14.06 -11.22 10.14
C LEU A 387 -15.28 -11.73 9.40
N TYR A 388 -16.46 -11.24 9.81
CA TYR A 388 -17.75 -11.68 9.29
C TYR A 388 -18.65 -10.49 8.98
N TRP A 389 -19.47 -10.64 7.96
CA TRP A 389 -20.57 -9.74 7.66
C TRP A 389 -21.88 -10.52 7.71
N ASN A 390 -22.61 -10.37 8.82
CA ASN A 390 -23.86 -11.09 9.10
C ASN A 390 -23.77 -12.61 8.82
N GLY A 391 -22.72 -13.25 9.31
CA GLY A 391 -22.46 -14.68 9.12
C GLY A 391 -21.57 -15.01 7.92
N ALA A 392 -21.55 -14.20 6.88
CA ALA A 392 -20.64 -14.40 5.74
C ALA A 392 -19.18 -14.16 6.16
N ARG A 393 -18.32 -15.16 5.96
CA ARG A 393 -16.91 -15.12 6.38
C ARG A 393 -16.07 -14.39 5.35
N LEU A 394 -15.31 -13.39 5.79
CA LEU A 394 -14.27 -12.81 4.94
C LEU A 394 -13.18 -13.84 4.65
N GLN A 395 -12.99 -14.20 3.38
CA GLN A 395 -12.02 -15.17 2.91
C GLN A 395 -10.67 -14.51 2.58
N SER A 396 -10.74 -13.37 1.88
CA SER A 396 -9.56 -12.62 1.44
C SER A 396 -9.85 -11.13 1.25
N LEU A 397 -8.81 -10.32 1.31
CA LEU A 397 -8.91 -8.89 1.08
C LEU A 397 -7.71 -8.39 0.25
N TYR A 398 -7.98 -7.72 -0.86
CA TYR A 398 -6.95 -7.26 -1.79
C TYR A 398 -6.97 -5.75 -1.93
N PRO A 399 -5.88 -5.07 -1.54
CA PRO A 399 -5.78 -3.62 -1.74
C PRO A 399 -5.67 -3.24 -3.22
N ALA A 400 -6.34 -2.17 -3.61
CA ALA A 400 -6.17 -1.52 -4.90
C ALA A 400 -5.68 -0.09 -4.70
N SER A 401 -4.52 0.25 -5.26
CA SER A 401 -3.82 1.49 -4.97
C SER A 401 -3.72 2.42 -6.17
N ILE A 402 -3.27 3.65 -5.93
CA ILE A 402 -3.07 4.65 -6.96
C ILE A 402 -1.82 4.33 -7.78
N VAL A 403 -1.88 4.58 -9.08
CA VAL A 403 -0.72 4.69 -9.97
C VAL A 403 -0.65 6.09 -10.58
N PHE A 404 0.55 6.61 -10.79
CA PHE A 404 0.81 7.98 -11.22
C PHE A 404 1.51 8.01 -12.58
N ASN A 405 1.48 9.17 -13.24
CA ASN A 405 2.40 9.45 -14.33
C ASN A 405 3.86 9.32 -13.84
N GLY A 406 4.62 8.46 -14.48
CA GLY A 406 5.96 8.12 -14.04
C GLY A 406 6.05 7.00 -13.00
N GLN A 407 4.92 6.37 -12.64
CA GLN A 407 4.84 5.21 -11.73
C GLN A 407 3.64 4.35 -12.10
N ALA A 408 3.82 3.55 -13.12
CA ALA A 408 2.76 2.77 -13.76
C ALA A 408 2.37 1.49 -12.99
N MET A 409 3.04 1.17 -11.88
CA MET A 409 2.76 0.02 -11.01
C MET A 409 2.84 0.41 -9.55
N ASN A 410 1.92 -0.13 -8.77
CA ASN A 410 1.90 -0.10 -7.31
C ASN A 410 1.62 -1.51 -6.79
N ILE A 411 2.40 -1.97 -5.82
CA ILE A 411 2.18 -3.24 -5.11
C ILE A 411 1.81 -2.89 -3.68
N THR A 412 0.60 -3.23 -3.28
CA THR A 412 0.16 -3.07 -1.89
C THR A 412 -0.23 -4.43 -1.34
N LEU A 413 0.25 -4.70 -0.14
CA LEU A 413 0.00 -5.93 0.58
C LEU A 413 -0.86 -5.65 1.80
N ALA A 414 -1.67 -6.62 2.19
CA ALA A 414 -2.35 -6.61 3.48
C ALA A 414 -2.17 -7.98 4.15
N SER A 415 -2.02 -7.98 5.48
CA SER A 415 -2.04 -9.25 6.23
C SER A 415 -3.47 -9.57 6.64
N TYR A 416 -3.91 -10.79 6.48
CA TYR A 416 -5.20 -11.24 6.98
C TYR A 416 -5.10 -12.70 7.42
N LEU A 417 -5.40 -12.96 8.71
CA LEU A 417 -5.18 -14.26 9.34
C LEU A 417 -3.74 -14.75 9.13
N ASP A 418 -3.62 -15.90 8.50
CA ASP A 418 -2.37 -16.58 8.16
C ASP A 418 -1.85 -16.25 6.75
N LYS A 419 -2.42 -15.23 6.07
CA LYS A 419 -2.12 -14.89 4.68
C LYS A 419 -1.50 -13.50 4.53
N ILE A 420 -0.69 -13.34 3.49
CA ILE A 420 -0.33 -12.07 2.92
C ILE A 420 -1.08 -11.92 1.59
N GLU A 421 -1.91 -10.91 1.52
CA GLU A 421 -2.78 -10.59 0.40
C GLU A 421 -2.11 -9.57 -0.51
N PHE A 422 -1.73 -9.98 -1.70
CA PHE A 422 -1.10 -9.09 -2.69
C PHE A 422 -2.15 -8.43 -3.57
N GLY A 423 -2.11 -7.11 -3.64
CA GLY A 423 -2.84 -6.31 -4.60
C GLY A 423 -1.86 -5.54 -5.49
N ILE A 424 -1.82 -5.87 -6.78
CA ILE A 424 -0.98 -5.19 -7.77
C ILE A 424 -1.88 -4.35 -8.66
N THR A 425 -1.73 -3.03 -8.59
CA THR A 425 -2.42 -2.10 -9.47
C THR A 425 -1.45 -1.57 -10.51
N ALA A 426 -1.81 -1.65 -11.78
CA ALA A 426 -0.97 -1.16 -12.86
C ALA A 426 -1.77 -0.49 -13.99
N CYS A 427 -1.10 0.36 -14.75
CA CYS A 427 -1.61 0.86 -16.04
C CYS A 427 -1.44 -0.22 -17.11
N SER A 428 -2.54 -0.80 -17.60
CA SER A 428 -2.48 -1.93 -18.54
C SER A 428 -1.86 -1.59 -19.90
N LYS A 429 -1.88 -0.30 -20.30
CA LYS A 429 -1.21 0.15 -21.53
C LYS A 429 0.30 0.34 -21.36
N ALA A 430 0.74 0.75 -20.18
CA ALA A 430 2.17 0.92 -19.90
C ALA A 430 2.84 -0.42 -19.59
N LEU A 431 2.13 -1.32 -18.90
CA LEU A 431 2.62 -2.60 -18.41
C LEU A 431 1.64 -3.71 -18.80
N PRO A 432 1.79 -4.30 -19.97
CA PRO A 432 0.96 -5.41 -20.43
C PRO A 432 1.23 -6.66 -19.60
N ARG A 433 0.25 -7.57 -19.52
CA ARG A 433 0.34 -8.87 -18.83
C ARG A 433 0.81 -8.78 -17.38
N VAL A 434 0.42 -7.72 -16.66
CA VAL A 434 0.80 -7.55 -15.24
C VAL A 434 0.33 -8.71 -14.35
N GLN A 435 -0.67 -9.49 -14.79
CA GLN A 435 -1.12 -10.70 -14.10
C GLN A 435 -0.03 -11.79 -14.01
N ASP A 436 0.91 -11.81 -14.96
CA ASP A 436 2.05 -12.75 -14.93
C ASP A 436 2.91 -12.52 -13.68
N MET A 437 2.85 -11.33 -13.08
CA MET A 437 3.52 -11.04 -11.81
C MET A 437 3.16 -12.01 -10.70
N LEU A 438 1.91 -12.53 -10.67
CA LEU A 438 1.47 -13.46 -9.63
C LEU A 438 2.26 -14.78 -9.70
N MET A 439 2.42 -15.32 -10.92
CA MET A 439 3.23 -16.50 -11.15
C MET A 439 4.72 -16.24 -10.80
N LEU A 440 5.24 -15.10 -11.25
CA LEU A 440 6.64 -14.72 -10.98
C LEU A 440 6.91 -14.49 -9.48
N ILE A 441 5.93 -14.02 -8.71
CA ILE A 441 6.00 -13.92 -7.25
C ILE A 441 6.10 -15.31 -6.63
N GLU A 442 5.28 -16.27 -7.07
CA GLU A 442 5.33 -17.64 -6.58
C GLU A 442 6.69 -18.30 -6.89
N GLU A 443 7.17 -18.18 -8.12
CA GLU A 443 8.47 -18.70 -8.52
C GLU A 443 9.63 -18.13 -7.68
N GLU A 444 9.60 -16.82 -7.42
CA GLU A 444 10.63 -16.18 -6.61
C GLU A 444 10.55 -16.56 -5.14
N LEU A 445 9.34 -16.74 -4.61
CA LEU A 445 9.13 -17.22 -3.25
C LEU A 445 9.68 -18.63 -3.08
N GLN A 446 9.39 -19.56 -4.01
CA GLN A 446 9.94 -20.91 -4.03
C GLN A 446 11.47 -20.93 -4.15
N LEU A 447 12.02 -20.05 -4.98
CA LEU A 447 13.46 -19.90 -5.13
C LEU A 447 14.12 -19.46 -3.81
N LEU A 448 13.54 -18.49 -3.11
CA LEU A 448 14.04 -18.03 -1.81
C LEU A 448 13.88 -19.09 -0.72
N GLU A 449 12.78 -19.84 -0.71
CA GLU A 449 12.59 -20.99 0.20
C GLU A 449 13.71 -22.03 0.04
N THR A 450 13.99 -22.45 -1.20
CA THR A 450 15.03 -23.43 -1.50
C THR A 450 16.42 -22.91 -1.11
N THR A 451 16.74 -21.71 -1.57
CA THR A 451 18.06 -21.12 -1.35
C THR A 451 18.34 -20.82 0.13
N SER A 452 17.32 -20.38 0.90
CA SER A 452 17.46 -20.15 2.34
C SER A 452 17.67 -21.45 3.12
N LYS A 453 17.04 -22.57 2.71
CA LYS A 453 17.27 -23.91 3.29
C LYS A 453 18.70 -24.39 3.07
N GLU A 454 19.22 -24.21 1.88
CA GLU A 454 20.60 -24.61 1.54
C GLU A 454 21.66 -23.85 2.36
N LEU A 455 21.42 -22.55 2.62
CA LEU A 455 22.30 -21.75 3.46
C LEU A 455 22.25 -22.17 4.93
N ALA A 456 21.06 -22.38 5.46
CA ALA A 456 20.87 -22.84 6.83
C ALA A 456 21.56 -24.19 7.06
N PHE A 457 21.48 -25.11 6.08
CA PHE A 457 22.16 -26.38 6.11
C PHE A 457 23.70 -26.23 6.13
N LYS A 458 24.24 -25.20 5.48
CA LYS A 458 25.69 -24.88 5.48
C LYS A 458 26.15 -24.09 6.71
N GLY A 459 25.27 -23.76 7.65
CA GLY A 459 25.57 -22.95 8.84
C GLY A 459 25.95 -21.50 8.55
N ILE A 460 25.66 -20.98 7.36
CA ILE A 460 26.02 -19.64 6.90
C ILE A 460 24.80 -18.71 7.04
N THR A 461 24.93 -17.63 7.80
CA THR A 461 23.92 -16.55 7.85
C THR A 461 24.32 -15.37 6.95
N VAL A 462 23.37 -14.52 6.58
CA VAL A 462 23.63 -13.32 5.76
C VAL A 462 24.58 -12.34 6.47
N GLU A 463 24.60 -12.34 7.81
CA GLU A 463 25.50 -11.51 8.63
C GLU A 463 26.95 -12.02 8.63
N ASP A 464 27.19 -13.34 8.53
CA ASP A 464 28.54 -13.92 8.61
C ASP A 464 29.43 -13.57 7.42
N LYS A 465 28.86 -13.19 6.27
CA LYS A 465 29.62 -12.77 5.09
C LYS A 465 30.27 -11.39 5.20
N ASN A 466 29.79 -10.55 6.14
CA ASN A 466 30.30 -9.19 6.33
C ASN A 466 31.35 -9.08 7.46
N GLY A 467 31.57 -10.14 8.25
CA GLY A 467 32.47 -10.15 9.42
C GLY A 467 33.94 -10.37 9.13
N ASN A 468 34.34 -10.74 7.90
CA ASN A 468 35.71 -11.17 7.63
C ASN A 468 36.52 -10.22 6.70
N LYS A 469 36.44 -8.89 6.99
CA LYS A 469 37.45 -7.92 6.54
C LYS A 469 38.00 -7.17 7.75
N GLY A 470 38.80 -7.86 8.56
CA GLY A 470 39.50 -7.17 9.64
C GLY A 470 39.99 -8.11 10.71
N ASN A 471 41.05 -8.85 10.45
CA ASN A 471 42.17 -9.15 11.35
C ASN A 471 43.05 -10.25 10.79
N ASP A 472 43.84 -9.89 9.79
CA ASP A 472 45.09 -10.64 9.54
C ASP A 472 46.27 -9.70 9.82
N LYS A 473 46.49 -9.42 11.10
CA LYS A 473 47.71 -8.85 11.62
C LYS A 473 48.00 -9.57 12.93
N THR A 474 48.68 -10.68 12.84
CA THR A 474 49.68 -11.13 13.83
C THR A 474 50.03 -12.57 13.56
N LYS A 475 51.16 -12.76 12.87
CA LYS A 475 52.16 -13.79 13.20
C LYS A 475 53.41 -13.58 12.32
N LYS A 476 54.18 -12.58 12.69
CA LYS A 476 55.66 -12.72 12.53
C LYS A 476 56.16 -13.19 13.87
N LEU A 477 56.65 -14.38 13.94
CA LEU A 477 57.63 -14.86 14.91
C LEU A 477 58.84 -15.26 14.13
N ALA A 478 59.91 -14.55 14.37
CA ALA A 478 61.28 -14.93 14.15
C ALA A 478 61.84 -15.42 15.50
N PRO A 479 63.01 -15.99 15.56
CA PRO A 479 64.01 -16.28 14.58
C PRO A 479 64.02 -17.72 14.10
#